data_301dd52defefaf57dd9d4bcc21c60ea6
#
_entry.id   301dd52defefaf57dd9d4bcc21c60ea6
#
_cell.length_a   1.000
_cell.length_b   1.000
_cell.length_c   1.000
_cell.angle_alpha   90.00
_cell.angle_beta   90.00
_cell.angle_gamma   90.00
#
_symmetry.space_group_name_H-M   'P 1'
#
loop_
_entity.id
_entity.type
_entity.pdbx_description
1 polymer ?
#
loop_
_entity_poly.entity_id
_entity_poly.type
_entity_poly.pdbx_seq_one_letter_code
_entity_poly.pdbx_strand_id
1 'polypeptide(L)'
;PTVALGNRILVGQLPPDSGASADAIVVLGRGKDLRKSRAEVAAKLWKTGRAPKIFVSGREDSPVIMKLLTAGGIPQQYLNSENCSQTTEENARFTAILLQPKRIQRILLITDPAHMLRALLTFQRMGFTVIPYLSPLPLEYTAPKEAVLVFREYMGLANYSLAGRLSRQEKGP
;
A
#
# COMPACT_ATOMS: atom_id res chain seq x y z
N PRO A 1 14.02 12.20 17.97
CA PRO A 1 14.96 11.10 17.69
C PRO A 1 14.28 9.74 17.60
N THR A 2 13.34 9.42 18.51
CA THR A 2 12.70 8.10 18.63
C THR A 2 11.80 7.73 17.44
N VAL A 3 11.05 8.68 16.89
CA VAL A 3 10.13 8.45 15.75
C VAL A 3 10.92 8.14 14.48
N ALA A 4 11.97 8.90 14.22
CA ALA A 4 12.85 8.68 13.07
C ALA A 4 13.55 7.32 13.15
N LEU A 5 13.95 6.87 14.34
CA LEU A 5 14.52 5.55 14.57
C LEU A 5 13.48 4.44 14.32
N GLY A 6 12.26 4.59 14.85
CA GLY A 6 11.17 3.65 14.61
C GLY A 6 10.83 3.49 13.13
N ASN A 7 10.75 4.58 12.40
CA ASN A 7 10.54 4.55 10.95
C ASN A 7 11.71 3.90 10.21
N ARG A 8 12.96 4.17 10.59
CA ARG A 8 14.15 3.52 10.02
C ARG A 8 14.15 2.02 10.22
N ILE A 9 13.73 1.53 11.39
CA ILE A 9 13.64 0.09 11.66
C ILE A 9 12.59 -0.55 10.75
N LEU A 10 11.39 0.05 10.63
CA LEU A 10 10.32 -0.46 9.78
C LEU A 10 10.73 -0.47 8.30
N VAL A 11 11.33 0.61 7.82
CA VAL A 11 11.78 0.74 6.42
C VAL A 11 12.98 -0.14 6.13
N GLY A 12 13.90 -0.32 7.10
CA GLY A 12 15.09 -1.17 6.94
C GLY A 12 14.79 -2.65 6.72
N GLN A 13 13.56 -3.10 7.02
CA GLN A 13 13.09 -4.47 6.73
C GLN A 13 12.50 -4.63 5.31
N LEU A 14 12.37 -3.53 4.56
CA LEU A 14 11.75 -3.57 3.24
C LEU A 14 12.79 -3.94 2.17
N PRO A 15 12.43 -4.78 1.19
CA PRO A 15 13.26 -4.94 0.01
C PRO A 15 13.33 -3.60 -0.75
N PRO A 16 14.47 -3.28 -1.37
CA PRO A 16 14.60 -2.09 -2.20
C PRO A 16 13.67 -2.18 -3.42
N ASP A 17 13.26 -1.03 -3.96
CA ASP A 17 12.59 -1.00 -5.25
C ASP A 17 13.53 -1.52 -6.33
N SER A 18 13.17 -2.63 -6.92
CA SER A 18 13.96 -3.28 -7.98
C SER A 18 13.91 -2.55 -9.33
N GLY A 19 13.06 -1.53 -9.47
CA GLY A 19 12.78 -0.88 -10.76
C GLY A 19 11.99 -1.74 -11.74
N ALA A 20 11.64 -2.98 -11.38
CA ALA A 20 10.92 -3.89 -12.25
C ALA A 20 9.48 -3.43 -12.50
N SER A 21 8.93 -3.81 -13.66
CA SER A 21 7.52 -3.62 -13.96
C SER A 21 6.63 -4.55 -13.14
N ALA A 22 5.42 -4.12 -12.90
CA ALA A 22 4.37 -4.89 -12.23
C ALA A 22 3.14 -5.03 -13.12
N ASP A 23 2.22 -5.92 -12.75
CA ASP A 23 0.95 -6.09 -13.47
C ASP A 23 -0.04 -4.96 -13.13
N ALA A 24 0.05 -4.44 -11.91
CA ALA A 24 -0.74 -3.29 -11.45
C ALA A 24 -0.03 -2.50 -10.35
N ILE A 25 -0.35 -1.22 -10.27
CA ILE A 25 -0.07 -0.37 -9.11
C ILE A 25 -1.25 -0.49 -8.15
N VAL A 26 -0.99 -0.80 -6.88
CA VAL A 26 -2.00 -0.85 -5.81
C VAL A 26 -1.75 0.26 -4.82
N VAL A 27 -2.74 1.15 -4.66
CA VAL A 27 -2.67 2.30 -3.76
C VAL A 27 -3.54 2.06 -2.55
N LEU A 28 -2.97 2.13 -1.35
CA LEU A 28 -3.74 1.95 -0.12
C LEU A 28 -4.22 3.28 0.45
N GLY A 29 -5.51 3.32 0.80
CA GLY A 29 -6.09 4.41 1.58
C GLY A 29 -5.57 4.43 3.01
N ARG A 30 -5.28 5.62 3.56
CA ARG A 30 -4.68 5.77 4.89
C ARG A 30 -5.00 7.10 5.56
N GLY A 31 -6.11 7.72 5.19
CA GLY A 31 -6.53 8.99 5.72
C GLY A 31 -6.25 10.18 4.80
N LYS A 32 -7.03 11.22 5.02
CA LYS A 32 -7.17 12.37 4.12
C LYS A 32 -5.86 13.09 3.79
N ASP A 33 -4.97 13.23 4.77
CA ASP A 33 -3.73 14.01 4.62
C ASP A 33 -2.73 13.34 3.65
N LEU A 34 -2.88 12.03 3.40
CA LEU A 34 -1.96 11.25 2.59
C LEU A 34 -2.48 10.92 1.17
N ARG A 35 -3.71 11.31 0.85
CA ARG A 35 -4.37 10.99 -0.44
C ARG A 35 -3.63 11.58 -1.63
N LYS A 36 -3.26 12.86 -1.53
CA LYS A 36 -2.63 13.61 -2.63
C LYS A 36 -1.27 13.04 -2.99
N SER A 37 -0.37 12.86 -2.02
CA SER A 37 0.97 12.33 -2.27
C SER A 37 0.92 10.93 -2.90
N ARG A 38 -0.03 10.08 -2.48
CA ARG A 38 -0.20 8.75 -3.05
C ARG A 38 -0.72 8.77 -4.49
N ALA A 39 -1.69 9.63 -4.78
CA ALA A 39 -2.20 9.81 -6.13
C ALA A 39 -1.10 10.31 -7.07
N GLU A 40 -0.29 11.28 -6.64
CA GLU A 40 0.83 11.82 -7.42
C GLU A 40 1.89 10.74 -7.72
N VAL A 41 2.27 9.96 -6.70
CA VAL A 41 3.21 8.85 -6.87
C VAL A 41 2.66 7.80 -7.83
N ALA A 42 1.41 7.39 -7.66
CA ALA A 42 0.77 6.40 -8.54
C ALA A 42 0.69 6.89 -9.99
N ALA A 43 0.31 8.15 -10.20
CA ALA A 43 0.25 8.76 -11.53
C ALA A 43 1.65 8.82 -12.19
N LYS A 44 2.68 9.20 -11.43
CA LYS A 44 4.07 9.20 -11.93
C LYS A 44 4.50 7.80 -12.36
N LEU A 45 4.29 6.79 -11.52
CA LEU A 45 4.68 5.41 -11.82
C LEU A 45 3.94 4.84 -13.03
N TRP A 46 2.66 5.16 -13.16
CA TRP A 46 1.89 4.77 -14.34
C TRP A 46 2.41 5.44 -15.62
N LYS A 47 2.65 6.76 -15.57
CA LYS A 47 3.20 7.53 -16.72
C LYS A 47 4.60 7.08 -17.15
N THR A 48 5.39 6.54 -16.21
CA THR A 48 6.72 5.97 -16.51
C THR A 48 6.69 4.49 -16.88
N GLY A 49 5.50 3.91 -17.08
CA GLY A 49 5.34 2.53 -17.57
C GLY A 49 5.64 1.44 -16.54
N ARG A 50 5.65 1.76 -15.24
CA ARG A 50 5.93 0.77 -14.19
C ARG A 50 4.84 -0.29 -14.06
N ALA A 51 3.60 0.04 -14.40
CA ALA A 51 2.50 -0.92 -14.55
C ALA A 51 1.38 -0.34 -15.44
N PRO A 52 0.61 -1.18 -16.15
CA PRO A 52 -0.42 -0.72 -17.07
C PRO A 52 -1.72 -0.25 -16.39
N LYS A 53 -1.94 -0.60 -15.12
CA LYS A 53 -3.19 -0.34 -14.41
C LYS A 53 -2.94 0.18 -13.00
N ILE A 54 -3.90 0.95 -12.47
CA ILE A 54 -3.92 1.41 -11.09
C ILE A 54 -5.18 0.87 -10.40
N PHE A 55 -5.01 0.29 -9.23
CA PHE A 55 -6.08 -0.15 -8.35
C PHE A 55 -5.99 0.57 -7.01
N VAL A 56 -7.07 1.17 -6.55
CA VAL A 56 -7.12 1.91 -5.29
C VAL A 56 -7.99 1.15 -4.29
N SER A 57 -7.45 0.87 -3.12
CA SER A 57 -8.15 0.13 -2.06
C SER A 57 -8.29 0.97 -0.80
N GLY A 58 -9.51 1.05 -0.24
CA GLY A 58 -9.81 1.74 1.01
C GLY A 58 -11.12 2.50 1.00
N ARG A 59 -11.96 2.28 2.03
CA ARG A 59 -13.34 2.72 2.10
C ARG A 59 -13.54 4.21 1.84
N GLU A 60 -12.81 5.08 2.56
CA GLU A 60 -13.03 6.53 2.49
C GLU A 60 -12.08 7.23 1.52
N ASP A 61 -10.94 6.63 1.28
CA ASP A 61 -9.85 7.23 0.51
C ASP A 61 -9.95 6.94 -0.98
N SER A 62 -10.45 5.76 -1.33
CA SER A 62 -10.51 5.29 -2.72
C SER A 62 -11.29 6.24 -3.63
N PRO A 63 -12.49 6.73 -3.30
CA PRO A 63 -13.22 7.65 -4.18
C PRO A 63 -12.48 8.98 -4.42
N VAL A 64 -11.75 9.46 -3.40
CA VAL A 64 -11.01 10.72 -3.50
C VAL A 64 -9.73 10.54 -4.31
N ILE A 65 -8.97 9.47 -4.05
CA ILE A 65 -7.76 9.15 -4.80
C ILE A 65 -8.09 8.91 -6.28
N MET A 66 -9.19 8.22 -6.58
CA MET A 66 -9.67 8.02 -7.96
C MET A 66 -9.92 9.34 -8.69
N LYS A 67 -10.59 10.32 -8.03
CA LYS A 67 -10.79 11.65 -8.57
C LYS A 67 -9.47 12.38 -8.83
N LEU A 68 -8.51 12.29 -7.90
CA LEU A 68 -7.19 12.89 -8.06
C LEU A 68 -6.41 12.28 -9.22
N LEU A 69 -6.47 10.96 -9.41
CA LEU A 69 -5.83 10.27 -10.53
C LEU A 69 -6.43 10.69 -11.88
N THR A 70 -7.77 10.75 -11.96
CA THR A 70 -8.46 11.22 -13.16
C THR A 70 -8.11 12.68 -13.48
N ALA A 71 -8.11 13.56 -12.48
CA ALA A 71 -7.67 14.95 -12.63
C ALA A 71 -6.18 15.07 -13.01
N GLY A 72 -5.35 14.11 -12.60
CA GLY A 72 -3.95 13.98 -12.99
C GLY A 72 -3.71 13.43 -14.41
N GLY A 73 -4.80 13.20 -15.16
CA GLY A 73 -4.76 12.78 -16.57
C GLY A 73 -4.65 11.27 -16.78
N ILE A 74 -4.97 10.44 -15.78
CA ILE A 74 -5.03 8.99 -15.96
C ILE A 74 -6.40 8.61 -16.54
N PRO A 75 -6.47 7.98 -17.71
CA PRO A 75 -7.75 7.59 -18.31
C PRO A 75 -8.48 6.54 -17.45
N GLN A 76 -9.80 6.68 -17.36
CA GLN A 76 -10.65 5.84 -16.52
C GLN A 76 -10.51 4.33 -16.79
N GLN A 77 -10.25 3.95 -18.02
CA GLN A 77 -10.07 2.54 -18.41
C GLN A 77 -8.88 1.84 -17.74
N TYR A 78 -7.91 2.59 -17.23
CA TYR A 78 -6.75 2.06 -16.49
C TYR A 78 -6.90 2.14 -14.98
N LEU A 79 -8.02 2.70 -14.51
CA LEU A 79 -8.34 2.88 -13.10
C LEU A 79 -9.39 1.88 -12.64
N ASN A 80 -9.16 1.30 -11.47
CA ASN A 80 -10.18 0.51 -10.76
C ASN A 80 -10.00 0.69 -9.26
N SER A 81 -11.05 0.40 -8.49
CA SER A 81 -11.01 0.60 -7.05
C SER A 81 -12.01 -0.29 -6.31
N GLU A 82 -11.78 -0.44 -5.02
CA GLU A 82 -12.77 -0.92 -4.05
C GLU A 82 -12.85 0.07 -2.87
N ASN A 83 -14.02 0.19 -2.29
CA ASN A 83 -14.33 1.12 -1.21
C ASN A 83 -15.01 0.45 0.01
N CYS A 84 -14.79 -0.84 0.19
CA CYS A 84 -15.39 -1.62 1.28
C CYS A 84 -14.43 -1.85 2.44
N SER A 85 -13.13 -1.92 2.18
CA SER A 85 -12.11 -2.26 3.16
C SER A 85 -11.89 -1.18 4.22
N GLN A 86 -11.80 -1.61 5.48
CA GLN A 86 -11.52 -0.77 6.65
C GLN A 86 -10.19 -1.13 7.32
N THR A 87 -9.66 -2.32 7.02
CA THR A 87 -8.42 -2.85 7.59
C THR A 87 -7.43 -3.22 6.50
N THR A 88 -6.15 -3.33 6.85
CA THR A 88 -5.11 -3.78 5.91
C THR A 88 -5.37 -5.18 5.38
N GLU A 89 -5.92 -6.06 6.22
CA GLU A 89 -6.28 -7.41 5.81
C GLU A 89 -7.43 -7.42 4.79
N GLU A 90 -8.44 -6.59 5.01
CA GLU A 90 -9.53 -6.40 4.06
C GLU A 90 -9.04 -5.76 2.76
N ASN A 91 -8.15 -4.76 2.82
CA ASN A 91 -7.50 -4.20 1.63
C ASN A 91 -6.85 -5.31 0.80
N ALA A 92 -6.02 -6.14 1.41
CA ALA A 92 -5.33 -7.21 0.72
C ALA A 92 -6.29 -8.28 0.19
N ARG A 93 -7.30 -8.66 0.99
CA ARG A 93 -8.29 -9.67 0.61
C ARG A 93 -9.15 -9.20 -0.56
N PHE A 94 -9.71 -7.99 -0.52
CA PHE A 94 -10.54 -7.47 -1.61
C PHE A 94 -9.71 -7.21 -2.87
N THR A 95 -8.48 -6.74 -2.71
CA THR A 95 -7.55 -6.64 -3.84
C THR A 95 -7.30 -8.01 -4.48
N ALA A 96 -7.08 -9.06 -3.69
CA ALA A 96 -6.88 -10.41 -4.20
C ALA A 96 -8.10 -10.93 -4.95
N ILE A 97 -9.30 -10.79 -4.37
CA ILE A 97 -10.57 -11.21 -4.99
C ILE A 97 -10.77 -10.52 -6.35
N LEU A 98 -10.42 -9.25 -6.47
CA LEU A 98 -10.69 -8.46 -7.68
C LEU A 98 -9.60 -8.55 -8.75
N LEU A 99 -8.34 -8.77 -8.34
CA LEU A 99 -7.21 -8.72 -9.26
C LEU A 99 -6.67 -10.11 -9.67
N GLN A 100 -6.62 -11.09 -8.77
CA GLN A 100 -6.06 -12.41 -9.07
C GLN A 100 -6.81 -13.16 -10.20
N PRO A 101 -8.15 -13.11 -10.30
CA PRO A 101 -8.87 -13.71 -11.43
C PRO A 101 -8.49 -13.10 -12.79
N LYS A 102 -7.94 -11.87 -12.78
CA LYS A 102 -7.44 -11.16 -13.97
C LYS A 102 -5.95 -11.43 -14.25
N ARG A 103 -5.38 -12.44 -13.57
CA ARG A 103 -3.95 -12.82 -13.65
C ARG A 103 -2.99 -11.72 -13.20
N ILE A 104 -3.43 -10.82 -12.34
CA ILE A 104 -2.59 -9.81 -11.70
C ILE A 104 -2.00 -10.44 -10.44
N GLN A 105 -0.70 -10.69 -10.45
CA GLN A 105 0.02 -11.35 -9.36
C GLN A 105 1.16 -10.50 -8.81
N ARG A 106 1.89 -9.79 -9.68
CA ARG A 106 2.95 -8.87 -9.28
C ARG A 106 2.39 -7.47 -9.17
N ILE A 107 2.43 -6.90 -7.97
CA ILE A 107 1.90 -5.56 -7.70
C ILE A 107 2.99 -4.64 -7.20
N LEU A 108 2.89 -3.37 -7.60
CA LEU A 108 3.64 -2.26 -7.03
C LEU A 108 2.76 -1.60 -5.97
N LEU A 109 3.10 -1.83 -4.70
CA LEU A 109 2.27 -1.43 -3.56
C LEU A 109 2.70 -0.07 -3.03
N ILE A 110 1.79 0.90 -3.02
CA ILE A 110 2.04 2.27 -2.57
C ILE A 110 1.36 2.52 -1.23
N THR A 111 2.14 2.89 -0.24
CA THR A 111 1.68 3.45 1.03
C THR A 111 2.79 4.24 1.73
N ASP A 112 2.52 4.79 2.92
CA ASP A 112 3.52 5.53 3.71
C ASP A 112 4.58 4.60 4.33
N PRO A 113 5.76 5.15 4.70
CA PRO A 113 6.86 4.35 5.25
C PRO A 113 6.49 3.54 6.48
N ALA A 114 5.72 4.13 7.41
CA ALA A 114 5.35 3.45 8.65
C ALA A 114 4.46 2.22 8.40
N HIS A 115 3.54 2.31 7.43
CA HIS A 115 2.59 1.25 7.12
C HIS A 115 3.14 0.15 6.21
N MET A 116 4.19 0.43 5.44
CA MET A 116 4.62 -0.44 4.35
C MET A 116 4.95 -1.85 4.80
N LEU A 117 5.67 -2.02 5.91
CA LEU A 117 6.08 -3.37 6.35
C LEU A 117 4.85 -4.27 6.60
N ARG A 118 3.86 -3.77 7.34
CA ARG A 118 2.64 -4.53 7.61
C ARG A 118 1.83 -4.81 6.34
N ALA A 119 1.72 -3.82 5.47
CA ALA A 119 1.04 -3.99 4.18
C ALA A 119 1.74 -5.03 3.30
N LEU A 120 3.07 -4.95 3.16
CA LEU A 120 3.89 -5.90 2.42
C LEU A 120 3.62 -7.35 2.87
N LEU A 121 3.77 -7.62 4.17
CA LEU A 121 3.57 -8.97 4.72
C LEU A 121 2.13 -9.47 4.51
N THR A 122 1.14 -8.58 4.65
CA THR A 122 -0.26 -8.94 4.47
C THR A 122 -0.57 -9.29 3.01
N PHE A 123 -0.08 -8.49 2.06
CA PHE A 123 -0.31 -8.74 0.63
C PHE A 123 0.46 -9.96 0.13
N GLN A 124 1.69 -10.21 0.61
CA GLN A 124 2.43 -11.43 0.29
C GLN A 124 1.70 -12.68 0.78
N ARG A 125 1.10 -12.63 1.97
CA ARG A 125 0.30 -13.72 2.50
C ARG A 125 -0.95 -14.01 1.67
N MET A 126 -1.52 -13.01 1.01
CA MET A 126 -2.63 -13.17 0.06
C MET A 126 -2.18 -13.67 -1.34
N GLY A 127 -0.88 -13.97 -1.51
CA GLY A 127 -0.36 -14.57 -2.74
C GLY A 127 0.20 -13.60 -3.76
N PHE A 128 0.34 -12.32 -3.43
CA PHE A 128 0.98 -11.35 -4.32
C PHE A 128 2.50 -11.37 -4.25
N THR A 129 3.15 -11.19 -5.38
CA THR A 129 4.55 -10.74 -5.44
C THR A 129 4.53 -9.22 -5.33
N VAL A 130 5.08 -8.67 -4.25
CA VAL A 130 4.96 -7.25 -3.92
C VAL A 130 6.28 -6.51 -4.13
N ILE A 131 6.23 -5.43 -4.91
CA ILE A 131 7.29 -4.43 -5.00
C ILE A 131 6.83 -3.25 -4.14
N PRO A 132 7.47 -2.97 -2.98
CA PRO A 132 7.08 -1.86 -2.13
C PRO A 132 7.54 -0.53 -2.75
N TYR A 133 6.67 0.49 -2.70
CA TYR A 133 7.00 1.84 -3.11
C TYR A 133 6.46 2.85 -2.09
N LEU A 134 7.36 3.58 -1.46
CA LEU A 134 7.01 4.50 -0.40
C LEU A 134 6.49 5.83 -0.95
N SER A 135 5.29 6.24 -0.53
CA SER A 135 4.84 7.61 -0.75
C SER A 135 5.45 8.53 0.31
N PRO A 136 5.96 9.69 -0.07
CA PRO A 136 6.49 10.64 0.90
C PRO A 136 5.38 11.17 1.81
N LEU A 137 5.74 11.45 3.06
CA LEU A 137 4.85 12.21 3.95
C LEU A 137 4.84 13.68 3.49
N PRO A 138 3.68 14.36 3.53
CA PRO A 138 3.61 15.78 3.25
C PRO A 138 4.50 16.59 4.20
N LEU A 139 5.03 17.72 3.72
CA LEU A 139 5.91 18.59 4.52
C LEU A 139 5.23 19.12 5.79
N GLU A 140 3.89 19.27 5.74
CA GLU A 140 3.08 19.71 6.88
C GLU A 140 2.80 18.57 7.89
N TYR A 141 3.32 17.36 7.63
CA TYR A 141 3.10 16.23 8.51
C TYR A 141 4.00 16.35 9.75
N THR A 142 3.41 16.79 10.85
CA THR A 142 4.15 17.10 12.08
C THR A 142 4.67 15.84 12.77
N ALA A 143 5.76 15.96 13.50
CA ALA A 143 6.36 14.86 14.26
C ALA A 143 5.39 14.12 15.19
N PRO A 144 4.42 14.77 15.89
CA PRO A 144 3.40 14.06 16.66
C PRO A 144 2.49 13.18 15.80
N LYS A 145 2.08 13.64 14.63
CA LYS A 145 1.26 12.83 13.71
C LYS A 145 2.03 11.61 13.19
N GLU A 146 3.30 11.78 12.86
CA GLU A 146 4.18 10.68 12.45
C GLU A 146 4.37 9.68 13.60
N ALA A 147 4.55 10.13 14.83
CA ALA A 147 4.66 9.27 16.01
C ALA A 147 3.42 8.39 16.20
N VAL A 148 2.23 8.95 16.01
CA VAL A 148 0.97 8.19 16.09
C VAL A 148 0.91 7.12 15.01
N LEU A 149 1.34 7.42 13.78
CA LEU A 149 1.39 6.42 12.71
C LEU A 149 2.34 5.28 13.06
N VAL A 150 3.56 5.60 13.47
CA VAL A 150 4.58 4.61 13.83
C VAL A 150 4.10 3.73 15.00
N PHE A 151 3.57 4.32 16.06
CA PHE A 151 3.01 3.59 17.19
C PHE A 151 1.88 2.63 16.79
N ARG A 152 0.94 3.11 15.97
CA ARG A 152 -0.16 2.31 15.43
C ARG A 152 0.34 1.11 14.61
N GLU A 153 1.44 1.25 13.89
CA GLU A 153 2.02 0.15 13.12
C GLU A 153 2.70 -0.88 14.01
N TYR A 154 3.44 -0.46 15.03
CA TYR A 154 4.00 -1.41 16.01
C TYR A 154 2.91 -2.21 16.73
N MET A 155 1.83 -1.56 17.13
CA MET A 155 0.67 -2.24 17.73
C MET A 155 -0.01 -3.18 16.72
N GLY A 156 -0.12 -2.77 15.47
CA GLY A 156 -0.64 -3.61 14.39
C GLY A 156 0.21 -4.85 14.15
N LEU A 157 1.52 -4.72 14.06
CA LEU A 157 2.46 -5.82 13.89
C LEU A 157 2.45 -6.78 15.08
N ALA A 158 2.42 -6.26 16.31
CA ALA A 158 2.30 -7.07 17.52
C ALA A 158 1.01 -7.91 17.52
N ASN A 159 -0.11 -7.32 17.16
CA ASN A 159 -1.39 -8.04 17.05
C ASN A 159 -1.36 -9.11 15.92
N TYR A 160 -0.70 -8.83 14.80
CA TYR A 160 -0.49 -9.80 13.74
C TYR A 160 0.37 -10.99 14.18
N SER A 161 1.44 -10.72 14.94
CA SER A 161 2.32 -11.73 15.50
C SER A 161 1.57 -12.65 16.48
N LEU A 162 0.84 -12.07 17.42
CA LEU A 162 0.06 -12.81 18.43
C LEU A 162 -1.07 -13.63 17.81
N ALA A 163 -1.65 -13.16 16.72
CA ALA A 163 -2.70 -13.89 15.98
C ALA A 163 -2.17 -14.98 15.03
N GLY A 164 -0.85 -15.27 15.03
CA GLY A 164 -0.22 -16.24 14.11
C GLY A 164 -0.27 -15.83 12.64
N ARG A 165 -0.60 -14.56 12.36
CA ARG A 165 -0.85 -14.07 11.00
C ARG A 165 0.43 -13.70 10.25
N LEU A 166 1.58 -13.70 10.92
CA LEU A 166 2.90 -13.49 10.31
C LEU A 166 3.56 -14.78 9.83
N SER A 167 3.14 -15.94 10.34
CA SER A 167 3.63 -17.22 9.85
C SER A 167 3.00 -17.56 8.50
N ARG A 168 3.86 -17.82 7.52
CA ARG A 168 3.48 -18.39 6.22
C ARG A 168 2.80 -19.73 6.52
N GLN A 169 1.55 -19.93 6.13
CA GLN A 169 1.04 -21.28 6.02
C GLN A 169 1.88 -21.98 4.96
N GLU A 170 2.80 -22.84 5.40
CA GLU A 170 3.38 -23.85 4.54
C GLU A 170 2.21 -24.65 3.97
N LYS A 171 2.01 -24.54 2.65
CA LYS A 171 1.15 -25.48 1.94
C LYS A 171 1.85 -26.83 2.11
N GLY A 172 1.31 -27.67 2.97
CA GLY A 172 1.64 -29.08 3.01
C GLY A 172 1.37 -29.73 1.64
N PRO A 173 1.98 -30.86 1.41
CA PRO A 173 2.03 -31.52 0.12
C PRO A 173 0.67 -31.89 -0.45
#